data_751a6eea478313a79648732d995e6c91
#
_entry.id   751a6eea478313a79648732d995e6c91
#
_cell.length_a   1.000
_cell.length_b   1.000
_cell.length_c   1.000
_cell.angle_alpha   90.00
_cell.angle_beta   90.00
_cell.angle_gamma   90.00
#
_symmetry.space_group_name_H-M   'P 1'
#
loop_
_entity.id
_entity.type
_entity.pdbx_description
1 polymer ?
#
loop_
_entity_poly.entity_id
_entity_poly.type
_entity_poly.pdbx_seq_one_letter_code
_entity_poly.pdbx_strand_id
1 'polypeptide(L)'
;MSQNDPQWGRRNGGREGPPDLDEVFRGFTEPLRRLFGGKGGGASGGGVSGPGSAGIALIVGIIAAIWIASGFYIVDESARGVVTRFGKYAETTTPGLRWHLPYPVEQVEVVNISQVRTLELGYRGNVRSKVLKESLMLTDDENIVDLQFAVQYVLKSPEDFVFSNRNPEESVLQAAETAIRETVGKSKMDFVIYEGRE
;
A
#
# COMPACT_ATOMS: atom_id res chain seq x y z
N MET A 1 9.32 -71.42 49.99
CA MET A 1 10.10 -70.84 48.91
C MET A 1 9.38 -69.61 48.43
N SER A 2 9.98 -68.45 48.74
CA SER A 2 9.46 -67.11 48.58
C SER A 2 9.64 -66.65 47.11
N GLN A 3 8.60 -66.12 46.54
CA GLN A 3 8.77 -65.26 45.37
C GLN A 3 8.32 -63.88 45.71
N ASN A 4 9.34 -63.02 45.82
CA ASN A 4 9.22 -61.61 45.97
C ASN A 4 9.16 -60.97 44.56
N ASP A 5 7.99 -60.57 44.15
CA ASP A 5 7.86 -59.66 42.99
C ASP A 5 7.89 -58.19 43.45
N PRO A 6 8.79 -57.34 42.96
CA PRO A 6 8.82 -55.96 43.32
C PRO A 6 7.71 -55.20 42.56
N GLN A 7 6.69 -54.73 43.28
CA GLN A 7 5.71 -53.77 42.80
C GLN A 7 6.41 -52.42 42.61
N TRP A 8 6.70 -52.08 41.37
CA TRP A 8 7.14 -50.71 40.99
C TRP A 8 5.95 -49.75 41.00
N GLY A 9 6.11 -48.73 41.82
CA GLY A 9 5.20 -47.69 42.20
C GLY A 9 4.31 -47.11 41.13
N ARG A 10 3.07 -46.97 41.48
CA ARG A 10 2.16 -45.97 40.92
C ARG A 10 2.69 -44.58 41.31
N ARG A 11 3.44 -43.93 40.43
CA ARG A 11 3.68 -42.49 40.49
C ARG A 11 2.45 -41.79 39.97
N ASN A 12 1.71 -41.25 40.92
CA ASN A 12 0.77 -40.16 40.68
C ASN A 12 1.63 -38.91 40.36
N GLY A 13 2.01 -38.75 39.09
CA GLY A 13 2.81 -37.62 38.61
C GLY A 13 1.89 -36.59 38.01
N GLY A 14 1.79 -35.44 38.67
CA GLY A 14 1.20 -34.23 38.10
C GLY A 14 1.85 -33.91 36.75
N ARG A 15 1.03 -33.66 35.76
CA ARG A 15 1.43 -33.17 34.46
C ARG A 15 1.84 -31.70 34.59
N GLU A 16 3.15 -31.46 34.77
CA GLU A 16 3.81 -30.21 34.42
C GLU A 16 4.57 -30.45 33.12
N GLY A 17 3.83 -30.51 32.02
CA GLY A 17 4.36 -30.37 30.66
C GLY A 17 3.92 -29.06 30.07
N PRO A 18 4.60 -28.53 29.03
CA PRO A 18 4.11 -27.36 28.33
C PRO A 18 2.67 -27.63 27.85
N PRO A 19 1.78 -26.63 27.92
CA PRO A 19 0.36 -26.83 27.61
C PRO A 19 0.22 -27.47 26.23
N ASP A 20 -0.44 -28.61 26.20
CA ASP A 20 -0.71 -29.36 24.97
C ASP A 20 -1.51 -28.44 24.03
N LEU A 21 -0.98 -28.21 22.85
CA LEU A 21 -1.66 -27.44 21.79
C LEU A 21 -3.08 -27.99 21.53
N ASP A 22 -3.28 -29.29 21.74
CA ASP A 22 -4.61 -29.92 21.64
C ASP A 22 -5.59 -29.45 22.73
N GLU A 23 -5.11 -29.15 23.94
CA GLU A 23 -5.94 -28.60 25.03
C GLU A 23 -6.34 -27.15 24.75
N VAL A 24 -5.42 -26.34 24.21
CA VAL A 24 -5.69 -24.97 23.79
C VAL A 24 -6.65 -24.96 22.61
N PHE A 25 -6.46 -25.85 21.63
CA PHE A 25 -7.38 -25.99 20.49
C PHE A 25 -8.76 -26.49 20.92
N ARG A 26 -8.86 -27.42 21.88
CA ARG A 26 -10.15 -27.87 22.42
C ARG A 26 -10.85 -26.77 23.19
N GLY A 27 -10.10 -25.94 23.95
CA GLY A 27 -10.66 -24.77 24.66
C GLY A 27 -11.24 -23.73 23.71
N PHE A 28 -10.69 -23.62 22.50
CA PHE A 28 -11.18 -22.69 21.48
C PHE A 28 -12.34 -23.28 20.64
N THR A 29 -12.30 -24.58 20.39
CA THR A 29 -13.31 -25.25 19.54
C THR A 29 -14.58 -25.63 20.29
N GLU A 30 -14.54 -25.85 21.63
CA GLU A 30 -15.73 -26.20 22.42
C GLU A 30 -16.77 -25.06 22.48
N PRO A 31 -16.43 -23.79 22.75
CA PRO A 31 -17.42 -22.72 22.67
C PRO A 31 -17.96 -22.52 21.25
N LEU A 32 -17.12 -22.67 20.21
CA LEU A 32 -17.60 -22.65 18.83
C LEU A 32 -18.57 -23.81 18.55
N ARG A 33 -18.28 -25.02 19.04
CA ARG A 33 -19.15 -26.20 18.86
C ARG A 33 -20.47 -26.05 19.62
N ARG A 34 -20.50 -25.31 20.75
CA ARG A 34 -21.74 -24.99 21.46
C ARG A 34 -22.56 -23.93 20.71
N LEU A 35 -21.90 -22.97 20.02
CA LEU A 35 -22.58 -22.01 19.16
C LEU A 35 -23.11 -22.65 17.87
N PHE A 36 -22.37 -23.65 17.32
CA PHE A 36 -22.71 -24.36 16.07
C PHE A 36 -23.53 -25.63 16.29
N GLY A 37 -23.51 -26.19 17.48
CA GLY A 37 -24.22 -27.39 17.87
C GLY A 37 -25.47 -27.10 18.68
N GLY A 38 -26.47 -26.45 18.07
CA GLY A 38 -27.75 -26.20 18.71
C GLY A 38 -28.41 -27.49 19.17
N LYS A 39 -28.56 -27.66 20.50
CA LYS A 39 -29.27 -28.71 21.19
C LYS A 39 -30.73 -28.74 20.71
N GLY A 40 -31.08 -29.84 20.02
CA GLY A 40 -32.47 -30.08 19.65
C GLY A 40 -33.37 -30.17 20.89
N GLY A 41 -34.32 -29.29 20.97
CA GLY A 41 -35.44 -29.31 21.92
C GLY A 41 -36.66 -28.72 21.20
N GLY A 42 -37.68 -29.57 20.96
CA GLY A 42 -38.76 -29.38 20.04
C GLY A 42 -39.68 -28.19 20.34
N ALA A 43 -40.24 -27.65 19.26
CA ALA A 43 -41.64 -27.37 19.06
C ALA A 43 -41.86 -26.73 17.67
N SER A 44 -42.59 -27.48 16.84
CA SER A 44 -43.63 -27.07 15.89
C SER A 44 -43.62 -25.67 15.26
N GLY A 45 -43.42 -25.63 13.92
CA GLY A 45 -43.96 -24.56 13.08
C GLY A 45 -43.04 -23.97 12.06
N GLY A 46 -43.03 -24.48 10.82
CA GLY A 46 -42.90 -23.73 9.58
C GLY A 46 -41.56 -23.00 9.30
N GLY A 47 -40.69 -23.60 8.54
CA GLY A 47 -39.59 -22.95 7.90
C GLY A 47 -38.34 -23.84 7.88
N VAL A 48 -37.90 -24.23 6.69
CA VAL A 48 -36.72 -25.10 6.45
C VAL A 48 -35.45 -24.44 6.96
N SER A 49 -35.21 -24.57 8.26
CA SER A 49 -33.93 -24.20 8.89
C SER A 49 -33.21 -25.49 9.29
N GLY A 50 -32.53 -26.12 8.34
CA GLY A 50 -31.62 -27.21 8.69
C GLY A 50 -30.47 -26.70 9.59
N PRO A 51 -29.94 -27.57 10.50
CA PRO A 51 -28.85 -27.17 11.42
C PRO A 51 -27.57 -26.71 10.76
N GLY A 52 -27.47 -26.79 9.43
CA GLY A 52 -26.35 -26.27 8.66
C GLY A 52 -26.49 -24.80 8.21
N SER A 53 -27.73 -24.27 8.11
CA SER A 53 -27.95 -22.92 7.57
C SER A 53 -27.51 -21.80 8.55
N ALA A 54 -27.75 -21.96 9.84
CA ALA A 54 -27.33 -20.99 10.86
C ALA A 54 -25.79 -20.91 10.97
N GLY A 55 -25.09 -22.04 10.86
CA GLY A 55 -23.62 -22.07 10.87
C GLY A 55 -23.04 -21.37 9.65
N ILE A 56 -23.58 -21.64 8.47
CA ILE A 56 -23.15 -21.00 7.22
C ILE A 56 -23.42 -19.50 7.28
N ALA A 57 -24.59 -19.07 7.75
CA ALA A 57 -24.91 -17.65 7.91
C ALA A 57 -23.95 -16.93 8.85
N LEU A 58 -23.52 -17.56 9.94
CA LEU A 58 -22.55 -16.98 10.88
C LEU A 58 -21.18 -16.86 10.23
N ILE A 59 -20.70 -17.88 9.52
CA ILE A 59 -19.41 -17.82 8.79
C ILE A 59 -19.44 -16.71 7.75
N VAL A 60 -20.48 -16.62 6.95
CA VAL A 60 -20.66 -15.58 5.94
C VAL A 60 -20.72 -14.20 6.61
N GLY A 61 -21.39 -14.08 7.77
CA GLY A 61 -21.43 -12.84 8.55
C GLY A 61 -20.05 -12.40 9.05
N ILE A 62 -19.23 -13.33 9.54
CA ILE A 62 -17.85 -13.03 9.97
C ILE A 62 -16.98 -12.61 8.78
N ILE A 63 -17.06 -13.31 7.66
CA ILE A 63 -16.31 -12.98 6.45
C ILE A 63 -16.73 -11.59 5.95
N ALA A 64 -18.03 -11.29 5.93
CA ALA A 64 -18.53 -9.97 5.55
C ALA A 64 -18.06 -8.87 6.50
N ALA A 65 -18.06 -9.12 7.81
CA ALA A 65 -17.55 -8.16 8.79
C ALA A 65 -16.05 -7.88 8.62
N ILE A 66 -15.23 -8.91 8.40
CA ILE A 66 -13.80 -8.75 8.11
C ILE A 66 -13.61 -7.98 6.79
N TRP A 67 -14.40 -8.30 5.77
CA TRP A 67 -14.34 -7.62 4.48
C TRP A 67 -14.66 -6.14 4.61
N ILE A 68 -15.74 -5.76 5.33
CA ILE A 68 -16.09 -4.35 5.59
C ILE A 68 -15.00 -3.64 6.42
N ALA A 69 -14.45 -4.32 7.42
CA ALA A 69 -13.37 -3.78 8.25
C ALA A 69 -12.08 -3.52 7.46
N SER A 70 -11.83 -4.24 6.36
CA SER A 70 -10.66 -4.03 5.50
C SER A 70 -10.70 -2.72 4.70
N GLY A 71 -11.85 -2.02 4.68
CA GLY A 71 -12.02 -0.74 4.01
C GLY A 71 -11.48 0.47 4.77
N PHE A 72 -10.99 0.33 6.00
CA PHE A 72 -10.39 1.44 6.74
C PHE A 72 -8.96 1.70 6.28
N TYR A 73 -8.63 2.98 6.05
CA TYR A 73 -7.28 3.42 5.72
C TYR A 73 -6.99 4.79 6.34
N ILE A 74 -5.70 5.11 6.44
CA ILE A 74 -5.24 6.36 7.03
C ILE A 74 -4.52 7.15 5.93
N VAL A 75 -4.83 8.45 5.84
CA VAL A 75 -4.18 9.40 4.93
C VAL A 75 -3.40 10.39 5.78
N ASP A 76 -2.10 10.52 5.52
CA ASP A 76 -1.23 11.49 6.18
C ASP A 76 -1.60 12.93 5.83
N GLU A 77 -1.23 13.91 6.67
CA GLU A 77 -1.52 15.33 6.44
C GLU A 77 -0.91 15.86 5.13
N SER A 78 0.27 15.36 4.76
CA SER A 78 0.99 15.72 3.53
C SER A 78 0.45 15.04 2.28
N ALA A 79 -0.48 14.09 2.43
CA ALA A 79 -0.99 13.26 1.35
C ALA A 79 -2.49 13.48 1.09
N ARG A 80 -2.95 12.95 -0.04
CA ARG A 80 -4.36 12.84 -0.41
C ARG A 80 -4.62 11.44 -0.94
N GLY A 81 -5.75 10.87 -0.56
CA GLY A 81 -6.20 9.60 -1.10
C GLY A 81 -7.05 9.82 -2.34
N VAL A 82 -6.64 9.24 -3.45
CA VAL A 82 -7.45 9.21 -4.67
C VAL A 82 -8.22 7.90 -4.71
N VAL A 83 -9.52 7.99 -4.56
CA VAL A 83 -10.42 6.83 -4.56
C VAL A 83 -10.91 6.57 -5.97
N THR A 84 -10.73 5.32 -6.43
CA THR A 84 -11.25 4.85 -7.71
C THR A 84 -12.32 3.81 -7.47
N ARG A 85 -13.44 3.93 -8.16
CA ARG A 85 -14.53 2.95 -8.14
C ARG A 85 -14.61 2.27 -9.50
N PHE A 86 -14.36 0.97 -9.54
CA PHE A 86 -14.28 0.20 -10.80
C PHE A 86 -13.37 0.85 -11.85
N GLY A 87 -12.21 1.41 -11.40
CA GLY A 87 -11.24 2.05 -12.29
C GLY A 87 -11.58 3.47 -12.75
N LYS A 88 -12.71 4.04 -12.29
CA LYS A 88 -13.05 5.45 -12.52
C LYS A 88 -12.76 6.27 -11.28
N TYR A 89 -12.31 7.50 -11.48
CA TYR A 89 -12.21 8.47 -10.38
C TYR A 89 -13.55 8.66 -9.69
N ALA A 90 -13.57 8.54 -8.36
CA ALA A 90 -14.76 8.75 -7.54
C ALA A 90 -14.62 10.03 -6.71
N GLU A 91 -13.56 10.13 -5.90
CA GLU A 91 -13.33 11.29 -5.05
C GLU A 91 -11.86 11.37 -4.61
N THR A 92 -11.45 12.57 -4.16
CA THR A 92 -10.18 12.81 -3.48
C THR A 92 -10.43 13.02 -1.99
N THR A 93 -9.83 12.20 -1.15
CA THR A 93 -10.04 12.23 0.30
C THR A 93 -8.99 13.09 1.01
N THR A 94 -9.46 13.83 2.02
CA THR A 94 -8.63 14.63 2.91
C THR A 94 -7.93 13.77 3.96
N PRO A 95 -6.85 14.27 4.61
CA PRO A 95 -6.13 13.56 5.66
C PRO A 95 -7.02 13.07 6.81
N GLY A 96 -6.56 12.00 7.46
CA GLY A 96 -7.22 11.37 8.59
C GLY A 96 -7.65 9.93 8.33
N LEU A 97 -8.39 9.37 9.28
CA LEU A 97 -8.99 8.05 9.14
C LEU A 97 -10.18 8.13 8.17
N ARG A 98 -10.14 7.32 7.14
CA ARG A 98 -11.17 7.25 6.10
C ARG A 98 -11.61 5.81 5.91
N TRP A 99 -12.77 5.64 5.29
CA TRP A 99 -13.32 4.35 4.92
C TRP A 99 -13.75 4.37 3.46
N HIS A 100 -13.45 3.32 2.75
CA HIS A 100 -13.89 3.09 1.38
C HIS A 100 -14.51 1.70 1.25
N LEU A 101 -15.23 1.45 0.17
CA LEU A 101 -15.73 0.11 -0.14
C LEU A 101 -14.54 -0.81 -0.44
N PRO A 102 -14.41 -1.96 0.29
CA PRO A 102 -13.27 -2.84 0.09
C PRO A 102 -13.16 -3.36 -1.34
N TYR A 103 -11.92 -3.74 -1.68
CA TYR A 103 -11.65 -4.41 -2.95
C TYR A 103 -12.66 -5.58 -3.18
N PRO A 104 -13.24 -5.76 -4.39
CA PRO A 104 -12.84 -5.18 -5.68
C PRO A 104 -13.60 -3.91 -6.10
N VAL A 105 -14.46 -3.33 -5.25
CA VAL A 105 -15.36 -2.22 -5.63
C VAL A 105 -14.58 -0.91 -5.73
N GLU A 106 -13.82 -0.58 -4.70
CA GLU A 106 -13.00 0.62 -4.67
C GLU A 106 -11.53 0.29 -4.41
N GLN A 107 -10.67 1.15 -4.91
CA GLN A 107 -9.24 1.12 -4.69
C GLN A 107 -8.78 2.53 -4.35
N VAL A 108 -7.85 2.65 -3.39
CA VAL A 108 -7.32 3.93 -2.93
C VAL A 108 -5.84 3.99 -3.24
N GLU A 109 -5.43 5.09 -3.87
CA GLU A 109 -4.02 5.43 -4.06
C GLU A 109 -3.69 6.67 -3.24
N VAL A 110 -2.75 6.54 -2.30
CA VAL A 110 -2.33 7.64 -1.43
C VAL A 110 -1.16 8.35 -2.06
N VAL A 111 -1.38 9.62 -2.47
CA VAL A 111 -0.38 10.45 -3.15
C VAL A 111 0.07 11.57 -2.21
N ASN A 112 1.38 11.65 -1.96
CA ASN A 112 1.95 12.77 -1.21
C ASN A 112 2.06 14.00 -2.12
N ILE A 113 1.32 15.07 -1.79
CA ILE A 113 1.26 16.32 -2.56
C ILE A 113 2.22 17.40 -2.05
N SER A 114 2.58 17.35 -0.76
CA SER A 114 3.45 18.35 -0.13
C SER A 114 4.93 18.03 -0.28
N GLN A 115 5.25 16.81 -0.70
CA GLN A 115 6.63 16.39 -0.91
C GLN A 115 7.24 17.11 -2.10
N VAL A 116 8.36 17.78 -1.87
CA VAL A 116 9.20 18.31 -2.95
C VAL A 116 9.88 17.14 -3.65
N ARG A 117 9.61 16.98 -4.92
CA ARG A 117 10.23 15.98 -5.80
C ARG A 117 11.35 16.64 -6.56
N THR A 118 12.49 15.97 -6.63
CA THR A 118 13.68 16.46 -7.32
C THR A 118 14.00 15.52 -8.49
N LEU A 119 14.06 16.09 -9.68
CA LEU A 119 14.50 15.38 -10.89
C LEU A 119 15.86 15.93 -11.31
N GLU A 120 16.81 15.05 -11.49
CA GLU A 120 18.18 15.34 -11.86
C GLU A 120 18.34 15.21 -13.37
N LEU A 121 18.88 16.24 -14.02
CA LEU A 121 19.22 16.25 -15.45
C LEU A 121 20.72 16.41 -15.64
N GLY A 122 21.28 15.58 -16.52
CA GLY A 122 22.70 15.57 -16.83
C GLY A 122 23.58 14.80 -15.84
N TYR A 123 23.02 14.35 -14.71
CA TYR A 123 23.72 13.54 -13.72
C TYR A 123 22.73 12.59 -12.98
N ARG A 124 23.27 11.64 -12.22
CA ARG A 124 22.46 10.74 -11.38
C ARG A 124 23.10 10.57 -10.01
N GLY A 125 22.41 11.01 -8.97
CA GLY A 125 22.80 10.85 -7.56
C GLY A 125 24.08 11.57 -7.14
N ASN A 126 25.01 11.77 -8.04
CA ASN A 126 26.26 12.51 -7.80
C ASN A 126 26.67 13.26 -9.07
N VAL A 127 27.10 14.50 -8.92
CA VAL A 127 27.60 15.38 -10.01
C VAL A 127 28.73 14.73 -10.84
N ARG A 128 29.47 13.79 -10.26
CA ARG A 128 30.51 13.02 -10.99
C ARG A 128 29.94 11.96 -11.93
N SER A 129 28.70 11.51 -11.68
CA SER A 129 28.03 10.49 -12.50
C SER A 129 27.26 11.18 -13.63
N LYS A 130 27.98 11.68 -14.62
CA LYS A 130 27.43 12.44 -15.75
C LYS A 130 26.70 11.57 -16.74
N VAL A 131 25.57 12.07 -17.24
CA VAL A 131 24.85 11.53 -18.38
C VAL A 131 25.04 12.47 -19.56
N LEU A 132 26.11 12.26 -20.32
CA LEU A 132 26.53 13.17 -21.41
C LEU A 132 25.44 13.41 -22.45
N LYS A 133 24.55 12.46 -22.70
CA LYS A 133 23.43 12.60 -23.62
C LYS A 133 22.44 13.69 -23.18
N GLU A 134 22.30 13.91 -21.88
CA GLU A 134 21.37 14.87 -21.29
C GLU A 134 22.06 16.20 -20.98
N SER A 135 23.37 16.17 -20.63
CA SER A 135 24.12 17.34 -20.16
C SER A 135 24.72 18.18 -21.29
N LEU A 136 25.04 17.57 -22.43
CA LEU A 136 25.64 18.30 -23.55
C LEU A 136 24.58 19.00 -24.39
N MET A 137 24.70 20.31 -24.52
CA MET A 137 23.80 21.17 -25.28
C MET A 137 24.59 22.12 -26.17
N LEU A 138 23.99 22.48 -27.32
CA LEU A 138 24.57 23.39 -28.27
C LEU A 138 23.93 24.77 -28.09
N THR A 139 24.74 25.80 -28.01
CA THR A 139 24.30 27.21 -27.97
C THR A 139 24.12 27.81 -29.38
N ASP A 140 23.50 28.98 -29.47
CA ASP A 140 23.27 29.71 -30.74
C ASP A 140 24.58 30.08 -31.48
N ASP A 141 25.65 30.27 -30.72
CA ASP A 141 26.99 30.60 -31.24
C ASP A 141 27.86 29.34 -31.47
N GLU A 142 27.24 28.17 -31.68
CA GLU A 142 27.86 26.89 -32.05
C GLU A 142 28.85 26.32 -30.97
N ASN A 143 28.72 26.78 -29.73
CA ASN A 143 29.53 26.21 -28.63
C ASN A 143 28.77 25.05 -27.95
N ILE A 144 29.54 24.04 -27.51
CA ILE A 144 29.01 22.92 -26.72
C ILE A 144 29.22 23.25 -25.25
N VAL A 145 28.11 23.28 -24.49
CA VAL A 145 28.10 23.49 -23.04
C VAL A 145 27.66 22.22 -22.31
N ASP A 146 28.28 21.96 -21.16
CA ASP A 146 27.91 20.82 -20.28
C ASP A 146 27.12 21.40 -19.08
N LEU A 147 25.82 21.20 -19.10
CA LEU A 147 24.89 21.68 -18.10
C LEU A 147 24.33 20.54 -17.24
N GLN A 148 24.37 20.74 -15.95
CA GLN A 148 23.81 19.83 -14.96
C GLN A 148 22.89 20.65 -14.03
N PHE A 149 21.66 20.22 -13.90
CA PHE A 149 20.69 20.91 -13.05
C PHE A 149 19.69 19.95 -12.45
N ALA A 150 18.98 20.41 -11.42
CA ALA A 150 17.90 19.66 -10.80
C ALA A 150 16.62 20.51 -10.85
N VAL A 151 15.53 19.87 -11.24
CA VAL A 151 14.20 20.47 -11.22
C VAL A 151 13.48 20.02 -9.96
N GLN A 152 13.03 20.98 -9.17
CA GLN A 152 12.21 20.71 -7.99
C GLN A 152 10.76 21.10 -8.27
N TYR A 153 9.86 20.21 -7.94
CA TYR A 153 8.43 20.45 -8.12
C TYR A 153 7.60 19.81 -7.02
N VAL A 154 6.39 20.32 -6.83
CA VAL A 154 5.36 19.77 -5.95
C VAL A 154 4.11 19.46 -6.77
N LEU A 155 3.32 18.51 -6.31
CA LEU A 155 2.08 18.17 -7.00
C LEU A 155 0.98 19.14 -6.62
N LYS A 156 0.28 19.68 -7.62
CA LYS A 156 -0.87 20.55 -7.43
C LYS A 156 -2.16 19.75 -7.28
N SER A 157 -2.34 18.75 -8.11
CA SER A 157 -3.55 17.93 -8.20
C SER A 157 -3.16 16.44 -8.15
N PRO A 158 -3.58 15.68 -7.12
CA PRO A 158 -3.29 14.26 -7.03
C PRO A 158 -4.04 13.46 -8.11
N GLU A 159 -5.25 13.89 -8.49
CA GLU A 159 -6.03 13.23 -9.55
C GLU A 159 -5.34 13.31 -10.92
N ASP A 160 -4.82 14.50 -11.30
CA ASP A 160 -4.10 14.66 -12.56
C ASP A 160 -2.82 13.84 -12.59
N PHE A 161 -2.15 13.71 -11.44
CA PHE A 161 -0.95 12.90 -11.33
C PHE A 161 -1.23 11.42 -11.58
N VAL A 162 -2.34 10.89 -11.05
CA VAL A 162 -2.69 9.47 -11.17
C VAL A 162 -3.30 9.14 -12.53
N PHE A 163 -4.12 10.04 -13.10
CA PHE A 163 -4.93 9.71 -14.28
C PHE A 163 -4.44 10.35 -15.59
N SER A 164 -3.82 11.53 -15.54
CA SER A 164 -3.49 12.26 -16.78
C SER A 164 -2.26 11.71 -17.50
N ASN A 165 -1.32 11.10 -16.76
CA ASN A 165 -0.08 10.59 -17.33
C ASN A 165 0.25 9.21 -16.80
N ARG A 166 0.71 8.33 -17.71
CA ARG A 166 1.18 6.99 -17.33
C ARG A 166 2.49 7.05 -16.51
N ASN A 167 3.42 7.93 -16.92
CA ASN A 167 4.71 8.14 -16.28
C ASN A 167 4.91 9.65 -16.06
N PRO A 168 4.30 10.26 -15.03
CA PRO A 168 4.34 11.71 -14.85
C PRO A 168 5.76 12.23 -14.60
N GLU A 169 6.60 11.49 -13.88
CA GLU A 169 7.99 11.88 -13.60
C GLU A 169 8.84 11.94 -14.87
N GLU A 170 8.69 10.96 -15.75
CA GLU A 170 9.37 10.95 -17.05
C GLU A 170 8.88 12.08 -17.96
N SER A 171 7.59 12.39 -17.93
CA SER A 171 7.02 13.50 -18.70
C SER A 171 7.56 14.86 -18.24
N VAL A 172 7.71 15.06 -16.92
CA VAL A 172 8.33 16.27 -16.37
C VAL A 172 9.80 16.37 -16.76
N LEU A 173 10.53 15.23 -16.70
CA LEU A 173 11.94 15.16 -17.10
C LEU A 173 12.11 15.58 -18.57
N GLN A 174 11.32 15.01 -19.48
CA GLN A 174 11.37 15.32 -20.90
C GLN A 174 10.97 16.78 -21.20
N ALA A 175 9.95 17.27 -20.51
CA ALA A 175 9.54 18.66 -20.65
C ALA A 175 10.64 19.63 -20.17
N ALA A 176 11.28 19.34 -19.04
CA ALA A 176 12.38 20.14 -18.50
C ALA A 176 13.60 20.10 -19.44
N GLU A 177 13.97 18.92 -19.95
CA GLU A 177 15.05 18.75 -20.92
C GLU A 177 14.80 19.55 -22.19
N THR A 178 13.57 19.52 -22.70
CA THR A 178 13.19 20.26 -23.90
C THR A 178 13.23 21.75 -23.67
N ALA A 179 12.68 22.25 -22.58
CA ALA A 179 12.65 23.65 -22.24
C ALA A 179 14.06 24.25 -22.07
N ILE A 180 14.94 23.55 -21.35
CA ILE A 180 16.30 24.04 -21.16
C ILE A 180 17.10 23.99 -22.46
N ARG A 181 16.94 22.93 -23.27
CA ARG A 181 17.61 22.82 -24.57
C ARG A 181 17.15 23.89 -25.55
N GLU A 182 15.88 24.27 -25.52
CA GLU A 182 15.35 25.37 -26.30
C GLU A 182 15.95 26.74 -25.84
N THR A 183 16.03 26.94 -24.53
CA THR A 183 16.56 28.18 -23.96
C THR A 183 18.04 28.30 -24.26
N VAL A 184 18.83 27.26 -24.07
CA VAL A 184 20.27 27.23 -24.36
C VAL A 184 20.53 27.41 -25.87
N GLY A 185 19.77 26.70 -26.71
CA GLY A 185 19.91 26.77 -28.17
C GLY A 185 19.56 28.14 -28.78
N LYS A 186 18.83 28.98 -28.05
CA LYS A 186 18.53 30.40 -28.42
C LYS A 186 19.45 31.40 -27.75
N SER A 187 20.34 30.96 -26.87
CA SER A 187 21.23 31.80 -26.09
C SER A 187 22.69 31.64 -26.52
N LYS A 188 23.47 32.74 -26.34
CA LYS A 188 24.92 32.68 -26.52
C LYS A 188 25.58 32.07 -25.30
N MET A 189 26.76 31.46 -25.48
CA MET A 189 27.52 30.82 -24.41
C MET A 189 27.79 31.79 -23.25
N ASP A 190 28.17 33.03 -23.51
CA ASP A 190 28.45 34.03 -22.47
C ASP A 190 27.23 34.30 -21.58
N PHE A 191 26.04 34.36 -22.18
CA PHE A 191 24.78 34.52 -21.45
C PHE A 191 24.51 33.33 -20.55
N VAL A 192 24.66 32.11 -21.08
CA VAL A 192 24.39 30.86 -20.33
C VAL A 192 25.35 30.73 -19.12
N ILE A 193 26.61 31.12 -19.27
CA ILE A 193 27.62 30.94 -18.20
C ILE A 193 27.55 32.05 -17.16
N TYR A 194 27.35 33.32 -17.56
CA TYR A 194 27.46 34.48 -16.69
C TYR A 194 26.12 35.05 -16.24
N GLU A 195 25.15 35.18 -17.12
CA GLU A 195 23.87 35.86 -16.85
C GLU A 195 22.71 34.88 -16.62
N GLY A 196 22.75 33.67 -17.16
CA GLY A 196 21.67 32.68 -17.08
C GLY A 196 21.54 31.95 -15.74
N ARG A 197 22.21 32.44 -14.67
CA ARG A 197 22.15 31.81 -13.33
C ARG A 197 21.02 32.32 -12.45
N GLU A 198 20.37 33.39 -12.84
CA GLU A 198 19.18 33.93 -12.16
C GLU A 198 17.93 33.34 -12.82
#